data_bb9b8499023880d40d959c4334836b3e
#
_entry.id   bb9b8499023880d40d959c4334836b3e
#
_cell.length_a   1.000
_cell.length_b   1.000
_cell.length_c   1.000
_cell.angle_alpha   90.00
_cell.angle_beta   90.00
_cell.angle_gamma   90.00
#
_symmetry.space_group_name_H-M   'P 1'
#
loop_
_entity.id
_entity.type
_entity.pdbx_description
1 polymer ?
#
loop_
_entity_poly.entity_id
_entity_poly.type
_entity_poly.pdbx_seq_one_letter_code
_entity_poly.pdbx_strand_id
1 'polypeptide(L)'
;MSKLFFLSLLNIEPYPLPPKREGGGGKRFFIGFCLRSSWVFVFIIMMSLLSGCQKLDAKSAIAQSTNCPGRDSRFSIEFFQANNLGKKYARGINHVIIFNPKSEKLDFKVNVGLSHKLYVKDNRGKLRKDYVPKQFRQIIADQNSQLDGLAPLAAINADYIGTDDKPQGLNISRGIEYSGDFKNKRSSFGISGGKPQDRQATINAGRRKPEILNYNLVGGNGRFYRGGKFKDICQDLGEFACKSATNRSMAAITDRGYVILLVNDAKANSNIDFSPGNQELLPDQFDDVLTGIARNNCLGKIQEGLLFDGGMSPGLYYNNKIYVENPGPIGSVFLIYKK
;
A
#
# COMPACT_ATOMS: atom_id res chain seq x y z
N MET A 1 19.52 -42.74 -27.65
CA MET A 1 18.05 -42.65 -27.82
C MET A 1 17.61 -41.24 -27.53
N SER A 2 17.30 -40.52 -28.59
CA SER A 2 16.97 -39.09 -28.60
C SER A 2 15.48 -38.89 -28.33
N LYS A 3 15.10 -38.03 -27.40
CA LYS A 3 13.73 -37.54 -27.28
C LYS A 3 13.70 -36.03 -27.50
N LEU A 4 13.16 -35.68 -28.65
CA LEU A 4 12.78 -34.32 -29.02
C LEU A 4 11.69 -33.80 -28.07
N PHE A 5 11.88 -32.61 -27.53
CA PHE A 5 10.83 -31.81 -26.92
C PHE A 5 10.25 -30.84 -27.94
N PHE A 6 8.97 -30.94 -28.17
CA PHE A 6 8.17 -30.05 -28.99
C PHE A 6 8.00 -28.71 -28.30
N LEU A 7 8.48 -27.65 -28.96
CA LEU A 7 8.09 -26.28 -28.67
C LEU A 7 6.78 -25.98 -29.42
N SER A 8 5.69 -25.79 -28.72
CA SER A 8 4.47 -25.20 -29.29
C SER A 8 4.58 -23.69 -29.22
N LEU A 9 4.83 -23.08 -30.36
CA LEU A 9 4.72 -21.64 -30.62
C LEU A 9 3.23 -21.27 -30.64
N LEU A 10 2.79 -20.49 -29.66
CA LEU A 10 1.50 -19.81 -29.67
C LEU A 10 1.61 -18.61 -30.65
N ASN A 11 0.96 -18.73 -31.79
CA ASN A 11 0.68 -17.65 -32.70
C ASN A 11 -0.26 -16.64 -32.03
N ILE A 12 0.22 -15.44 -31.76
CA ILE A 12 -0.60 -14.29 -31.38
C ILE A 12 -0.87 -13.52 -32.68
N GLU A 13 -2.10 -13.58 -33.14
CA GLU A 13 -2.57 -12.73 -34.25
C GLU A 13 -2.70 -11.27 -33.75
N PRO A 14 -2.29 -10.28 -34.56
CA PRO A 14 -2.45 -8.88 -34.21
C PRO A 14 -3.90 -8.42 -34.43
N TYR A 15 -4.46 -7.75 -33.42
CA TYR A 15 -5.77 -7.10 -33.48
C TYR A 15 -5.80 -6.00 -34.56
N PRO A 16 -6.88 -5.88 -35.34
CA PRO A 16 -7.01 -4.83 -36.35
C PRO A 16 -7.26 -3.45 -35.70
N LEU A 17 -6.58 -2.45 -36.26
CA LEU A 17 -6.73 -1.04 -35.87
C LEU A 17 -8.10 -0.50 -36.32
N PRO A 18 -8.74 0.41 -35.52
CA PRO A 18 -10.00 1.03 -35.96
C PRO A 18 -9.80 2.06 -37.07
N PRO A 19 -10.80 2.27 -37.92
CA PRO A 19 -10.70 3.13 -39.11
C PRO A 19 -10.62 4.63 -38.72
N LYS A 20 -9.79 5.35 -39.48
CA LYS A 20 -9.69 6.83 -39.46
C LYS A 20 -11.03 7.45 -39.87
N ARG A 21 -11.56 8.33 -39.06
CA ARG A 21 -12.66 9.23 -39.44
C ARG A 21 -12.11 10.42 -40.19
N GLU A 22 -12.48 10.54 -41.42
CA GLU A 22 -12.28 11.72 -42.28
C GLU A 22 -13.22 12.85 -41.89
N GLY A 23 -12.74 14.07 -42.08
CA GLY A 23 -13.42 15.28 -41.71
C GLY A 23 -14.61 15.63 -42.59
N GLY A 24 -15.62 16.19 -41.97
CA GLY A 24 -16.75 16.83 -42.60
C GLY A 24 -16.89 18.28 -42.16
N GLY A 25 -16.61 19.19 -43.07
CA GLY A 25 -16.83 20.62 -42.83
C GLY A 25 -18.32 20.99 -42.88
N GLY A 26 -18.76 21.86 -42.02
CA GLY A 26 -20.13 22.34 -41.92
C GLY A 26 -20.18 23.82 -41.57
N LYS A 27 -20.72 24.56 -42.49
CA LYS A 27 -20.82 26.03 -42.68
C LYS A 27 -21.44 26.78 -41.48
N ARG A 28 -20.94 28.03 -41.36
CA ARG A 28 -21.47 29.12 -40.57
C ARG A 28 -22.91 29.48 -40.93
N PHE A 29 -23.73 29.76 -39.91
CA PHE A 29 -24.91 30.60 -40.06
C PHE A 29 -24.87 31.66 -38.96
N PHE A 30 -24.77 32.92 -39.39
CA PHE A 30 -25.03 34.11 -38.58
C PHE A 30 -26.53 34.37 -38.57
N ILE A 31 -27.13 34.50 -37.42
CA ILE A 31 -28.42 35.23 -37.27
C ILE A 31 -28.26 36.16 -36.08
N GLY A 32 -28.24 37.43 -36.39
CA GLY A 32 -28.30 38.49 -35.39
C GLY A 32 -29.74 38.67 -34.91
N PHE A 33 -29.90 38.84 -33.61
CA PHE A 33 -31.10 39.42 -33.02
C PHE A 33 -30.68 40.44 -31.98
N CYS A 34 -31.00 41.69 -32.35
CA CYS A 34 -30.97 42.88 -31.52
C CYS A 34 -32.27 42.92 -30.71
N LEU A 35 -32.24 42.85 -29.39
CA LEU A 35 -33.36 43.30 -28.54
C LEU A 35 -32.83 43.92 -27.24
N ARG A 36 -33.22 45.16 -27.07
CA ARG A 36 -33.12 46.17 -26.04
C ARG A 36 -33.13 45.67 -24.60
N SER A 37 -32.08 45.98 -23.84
CA SER A 37 -31.98 46.98 -22.74
C SER A 37 -33.11 46.99 -21.71
N SER A 38 -32.76 46.81 -20.48
CA SER A 38 -33.20 47.37 -19.21
C SER A 38 -33.22 46.42 -18.00
N TRP A 39 -33.07 45.12 -18.18
CA TRP A 39 -33.10 44.19 -17.02
C TRP A 39 -31.71 43.68 -16.62
N VAL A 40 -30.66 44.10 -17.31
CA VAL A 40 -29.30 43.58 -17.08
C VAL A 40 -28.65 44.19 -15.83
N PHE A 41 -29.07 45.37 -15.42
CA PHE A 41 -28.45 46.04 -14.27
C PHE A 41 -28.88 45.50 -12.91
N VAL A 42 -30.09 44.96 -12.77
CA VAL A 42 -30.56 44.40 -11.51
C VAL A 42 -29.97 43.00 -11.27
N PHE A 43 -29.69 42.25 -12.35
CA PHE A 43 -29.08 40.88 -12.23
C PHE A 43 -27.57 40.94 -11.89
N ILE A 44 -26.86 42.00 -12.31
CA ILE A 44 -25.43 42.17 -12.01
C ILE A 44 -25.22 42.50 -10.52
N ILE A 45 -26.10 43.26 -9.91
CA ILE A 45 -26.01 43.60 -8.47
C ILE A 45 -26.40 42.41 -7.60
N MET A 46 -27.29 41.55 -8.03
CA MET A 46 -27.65 40.34 -7.27
C MET A 46 -26.62 39.23 -7.40
N MET A 47 -25.89 39.13 -8.52
CA MET A 47 -24.78 38.18 -8.68
C MET A 47 -23.51 38.59 -7.93
N SER A 48 -23.29 39.87 -7.66
CA SER A 48 -22.14 40.32 -6.87
C SER A 48 -22.31 40.08 -5.36
N LEU A 49 -23.54 39.85 -4.88
CA LEU A 49 -23.79 39.49 -3.47
C LEU A 49 -23.75 37.98 -3.20
N LEU A 50 -23.81 37.13 -4.24
CA LEU A 50 -23.69 35.68 -4.13
C LEU A 50 -22.28 35.14 -4.46
N SER A 51 -21.36 36.01 -4.90
CA SER A 51 -19.97 35.66 -5.15
C SER A 51 -19.07 35.69 -3.91
N GLY A 52 -19.65 35.84 -2.74
CA GLY A 52 -19.00 35.65 -1.44
C GLY A 52 -18.74 34.17 -1.07
N CYS A 53 -18.69 33.25 -2.05
CA CYS A 53 -18.02 31.97 -1.87
C CYS A 53 -16.54 32.24 -1.67
N GLN A 54 -16.17 32.40 -0.40
CA GLN A 54 -14.79 32.35 0.04
C GLN A 54 -14.13 31.16 -0.68
N LYS A 55 -13.21 31.48 -1.60
CA LYS A 55 -12.12 30.59 -1.94
C LYS A 55 -11.44 30.30 -0.61
N LEU A 56 -11.82 29.22 0.05
CA LEU A 56 -11.01 28.60 1.08
C LEU A 56 -9.68 28.28 0.38
N ASP A 57 -8.75 29.20 0.49
CA ASP A 57 -7.39 28.98 0.07
C ASP A 57 -6.90 27.71 0.78
N ALA A 58 -6.58 26.69 0.00
CA ALA A 58 -6.00 25.45 0.50
C ALA A 58 -4.69 25.70 1.30
N LYS A 59 -4.13 26.92 1.22
CA LYS A 59 -3.03 27.39 2.09
C LYS A 59 -3.45 27.66 3.53
N SER A 60 -4.70 28.01 3.82
CA SER A 60 -5.13 28.25 5.22
C SER A 60 -5.42 26.96 5.99
N ALA A 61 -5.72 25.85 5.29
CA ALA A 61 -5.85 24.54 5.93
C ALA A 61 -4.50 23.91 6.34
N ILE A 62 -3.37 24.46 5.86
CA ILE A 62 -2.02 23.97 6.15
C ILE A 62 -1.46 24.56 7.46
N ALA A 63 -2.02 25.66 7.95
CA ALA A 63 -1.47 26.38 9.12
C ALA A 63 -2.03 25.97 10.49
N GLN A 64 -2.98 25.05 10.58
CA GLN A 64 -3.72 24.77 11.81
C GLN A 64 -3.20 23.63 12.67
N SER A 65 -1.99 23.12 12.49
CA SER A 65 -1.48 22.01 13.32
C SER A 65 -0.17 22.31 14.03
N THR A 66 0.01 23.50 14.61
CA THR A 66 1.19 23.77 15.46
C THR A 66 1.05 23.25 16.91
N ASN A 67 -0.14 22.84 17.33
CA ASN A 67 -0.39 22.24 18.63
C ASN A 67 -0.93 20.83 18.48
N CYS A 68 -0.05 19.86 18.18
CA CYS A 68 -0.36 18.46 18.35
C CYS A 68 0.03 18.03 19.77
N PRO A 69 -0.90 17.96 20.74
CA PRO A 69 -0.62 17.21 21.94
C PRO A 69 -0.30 15.79 21.50
N GLY A 70 0.79 15.22 22.02
CA GLY A 70 1.15 13.84 21.69
C GLY A 70 -0.08 12.94 21.85
N ARG A 71 -0.25 11.94 20.95
CA ARG A 71 -1.31 10.95 21.13
C ARG A 71 -1.19 10.35 22.52
N ASP A 72 -2.33 10.09 23.16
CA ASP A 72 -2.41 9.43 24.46
C ASP A 72 -1.52 8.17 24.44
N SER A 73 -0.74 7.96 25.49
CA SER A 73 0.09 6.77 25.68
C SER A 73 -0.71 5.47 25.64
N ARG A 74 -2.03 5.54 25.89
CA ARG A 74 -2.99 4.43 25.77
C ARG A 74 -3.42 4.11 24.36
N PHE A 75 -3.06 4.93 23.36
CA PHE A 75 -3.38 4.66 21.96
C PHE A 75 -2.78 3.32 21.53
N SER A 76 -3.60 2.45 20.96
CA SER A 76 -3.13 1.14 20.47
C SER A 76 -3.13 1.05 18.95
N ILE A 77 -4.31 1.13 18.32
CA ILE A 77 -4.50 0.97 16.88
C ILE A 77 -5.75 1.72 16.41
N GLU A 78 -5.69 2.24 15.20
CA GLU A 78 -6.79 2.91 14.52
C GLU A 78 -6.77 2.58 13.04
N PHE A 79 -7.93 2.48 12.42
CA PHE A 79 -8.12 2.35 10.99
C PHE A 79 -9.00 3.49 10.48
N PHE A 80 -8.65 4.05 9.34
CA PHE A 80 -9.47 5.01 8.63
C PHE A 80 -9.20 4.97 7.12
N GLN A 81 -10.12 5.56 6.36
CA GLN A 81 -9.97 5.78 4.94
C GLN A 81 -9.72 7.26 4.70
N ALA A 82 -8.69 7.57 3.92
CA ALA A 82 -8.37 8.93 3.52
C ALA A 82 -8.54 9.07 2.01
N ASN A 83 -9.51 9.88 1.60
CA ASN A 83 -9.66 10.28 0.22
C ASN A 83 -8.69 11.43 -0.04
N ASN A 84 -7.87 11.32 -1.07
CA ASN A 84 -7.05 12.38 -1.66
C ASN A 84 -6.50 13.44 -0.70
N LEU A 85 -5.28 13.27 -0.28
CA LEU A 85 -4.54 14.25 0.49
C LEU A 85 -3.95 15.41 -0.36
N GLY A 86 -4.43 15.58 -1.62
CA GLY A 86 -4.01 16.68 -2.50
C GLY A 86 -4.64 16.60 -3.90
N LYS A 87 -4.75 17.75 -4.57
CA LYS A 87 -5.33 17.87 -5.93
C LYS A 87 -4.60 17.07 -7.01
N LYS A 88 -3.40 16.58 -6.71
CA LYS A 88 -2.49 15.90 -7.64
C LYS A 88 -2.66 14.38 -7.60
N TYR A 89 -3.28 13.87 -6.54
CA TYR A 89 -3.40 12.44 -6.32
C TYR A 89 -4.80 12.01 -6.69
N ALA A 90 -4.77 11.25 -7.69
CA ALA A 90 -5.98 10.81 -8.28
C ALA A 90 -6.79 9.96 -7.28
N ARG A 91 -7.80 9.76 -7.45
CA ARG A 91 -9.04 9.03 -7.36
C ARG A 91 -9.02 7.73 -6.52
N GLY A 92 -7.88 7.27 -5.99
CA GLY A 92 -7.79 6.11 -5.12
C GLY A 92 -8.14 6.44 -3.66
N ILE A 93 -8.60 5.43 -2.93
CA ILE A 93 -8.78 5.51 -1.49
C ILE A 93 -7.51 4.98 -0.81
N ASN A 94 -6.98 5.75 0.12
CA ASN A 94 -5.93 5.29 1.01
C ASN A 94 -6.56 4.64 2.23
N HIS A 95 -6.38 3.34 2.38
CA HIS A 95 -6.76 2.59 3.57
C HIS A 95 -5.58 2.59 4.53
N VAL A 96 -5.77 3.14 5.71
CA VAL A 96 -4.68 3.44 6.65
C VAL A 96 -4.93 2.77 7.99
N ILE A 97 -3.91 2.06 8.47
CA ILE A 97 -3.84 1.55 9.83
C ILE A 97 -2.69 2.27 10.53
N ILE A 98 -2.96 2.89 11.66
CA ILE A 98 -1.94 3.47 12.54
C ILE A 98 -1.92 2.67 13.82
N PHE A 99 -0.73 2.30 14.30
CA PHE A 99 -0.62 1.63 15.59
C PHE A 99 0.64 2.00 16.36
N ASN A 100 0.55 1.78 17.69
CA ASN A 100 1.68 1.90 18.61
C ASN A 100 2.24 0.49 18.85
N PRO A 101 3.46 0.14 18.37
CA PRO A 101 4.06 -1.18 18.61
C PRO A 101 4.26 -1.50 20.09
N LYS A 102 4.35 -0.49 20.93
CA LYS A 102 4.52 -0.61 22.41
C LYS A 102 3.21 -0.87 23.15
N SER A 103 2.07 -0.90 22.47
CA SER A 103 0.79 -1.19 23.11
C SER A 103 0.76 -2.62 23.67
N GLU A 104 0.38 -2.76 24.93
CA GLU A 104 0.18 -4.04 25.61
C GLU A 104 -1.01 -4.84 25.01
N LYS A 105 -1.95 -4.12 24.39
CA LYS A 105 -3.16 -4.66 23.78
C LYS A 105 -2.93 -5.34 22.43
N LEU A 106 -1.70 -5.24 21.91
CA LEU A 106 -1.39 -5.75 20.57
C LEU A 106 -0.34 -6.86 20.61
N ASP A 107 -0.51 -7.82 19.71
CA ASP A 107 0.49 -8.83 19.36
C ASP A 107 0.66 -8.92 17.86
N PHE A 108 1.80 -9.43 17.40
CA PHE A 108 2.19 -9.42 16.01
C PHE A 108 2.63 -10.81 15.54
N LYS A 109 2.28 -11.15 14.31
CA LYS A 109 2.73 -12.37 13.63
C LYS A 109 3.04 -12.04 12.17
N VAL A 110 3.77 -12.94 11.55
CA VAL A 110 3.96 -12.96 10.10
C VAL A 110 3.48 -14.32 9.59
N ASN A 111 2.82 -14.33 8.45
CA ASN A 111 2.47 -15.57 7.78
C ASN A 111 2.84 -15.53 6.29
N VAL A 112 3.04 -16.72 5.73
CA VAL A 112 3.40 -16.97 4.33
C VAL A 112 2.51 -18.07 3.77
N GLY A 113 2.43 -18.19 2.45
CA GLY A 113 1.69 -19.28 1.82
C GLY A 113 2.38 -20.64 2.06
N LEU A 114 1.85 -21.43 2.99
CA LEU A 114 2.30 -22.81 3.23
C LEU A 114 1.15 -23.79 2.98
N SER A 115 1.49 -25.01 2.51
CA SER A 115 0.54 -26.11 2.42
C SER A 115 0.12 -26.59 3.80
N HIS A 116 -0.91 -27.45 3.87
CA HIS A 116 -1.32 -28.10 5.12
C HIS A 116 -0.23 -29.00 5.71
N LYS A 117 0.66 -29.52 4.88
CA LYS A 117 1.76 -30.39 5.32
C LYS A 117 2.91 -29.63 5.97
N LEU A 118 2.97 -28.30 5.77
CA LEU A 118 4.01 -27.36 6.22
C LEU A 118 5.42 -27.72 5.72
N TYR A 119 5.77 -29.00 5.68
CA TYR A 119 7.07 -29.51 5.24
C TYR A 119 6.92 -30.69 4.31
N VAL A 120 7.78 -30.73 3.28
CA VAL A 120 7.94 -31.87 2.36
C VAL A 120 9.40 -32.28 2.30
N LYS A 121 9.66 -33.56 1.95
CA LYS A 121 11.02 -34.01 1.66
C LYS A 121 11.39 -33.64 0.23
N ASP A 122 12.54 -33.02 0.06
CA ASP A 122 13.11 -32.78 -1.26
C ASP A 122 13.68 -34.09 -1.87
N ASN A 123 14.20 -34.01 -3.10
CA ASN A 123 14.77 -35.15 -3.82
C ASN A 123 15.98 -35.82 -3.10
N ARG A 124 16.53 -35.17 -2.08
CA ARG A 124 17.61 -35.65 -1.24
C ARG A 124 17.12 -36.13 0.13
N GLY A 125 15.80 -36.17 0.33
CA GLY A 125 15.18 -36.59 1.59
C GLY A 125 15.23 -35.53 2.70
N LYS A 126 15.75 -34.31 2.44
CA LYS A 126 15.82 -33.22 3.40
C LYS A 126 14.46 -32.54 3.53
N LEU A 127 14.02 -32.30 4.76
CA LEU A 127 12.80 -31.52 5.03
C LEU A 127 12.99 -30.06 4.59
N ARG A 128 12.04 -29.59 3.79
CA ARG A 128 11.91 -28.17 3.41
C ARG A 128 10.48 -27.70 3.64
N LYS A 129 10.30 -26.41 3.85
CA LYS A 129 8.95 -25.81 3.90
C LYS A 129 8.25 -25.99 2.56
N ASP A 130 6.98 -26.34 2.62
CA ASP A 130 6.14 -26.55 1.44
C ASP A 130 5.38 -25.27 1.11
N TYR A 131 6.00 -24.41 0.32
CA TYR A 131 5.38 -23.16 -0.12
C TYR A 131 4.35 -23.42 -1.20
N VAL A 132 3.23 -22.70 -1.11
CA VAL A 132 2.15 -22.71 -2.08
C VAL A 132 1.65 -21.30 -2.32
N PRO A 133 1.26 -20.95 -3.56
CA PRO A 133 0.72 -19.65 -3.86
C PRO A 133 -0.63 -19.48 -3.16
N LYS A 134 -0.76 -18.46 -2.30
CA LYS A 134 -2.01 -18.12 -1.63
C LYS A 134 -2.36 -16.67 -1.85
N GLN A 135 -3.63 -16.40 -2.08
CA GLN A 135 -4.19 -15.07 -2.08
C GLN A 135 -4.31 -14.54 -0.65
N PHE A 136 -4.42 -13.23 -0.50
CA PHE A 136 -4.54 -12.56 0.79
C PHE A 136 -5.66 -13.14 1.65
N ARG A 137 -6.86 -13.29 1.08
CA ARG A 137 -8.05 -13.87 1.74
C ARG A 137 -7.78 -15.29 2.28
N GLN A 138 -7.06 -16.11 1.53
CA GLN A 138 -6.75 -17.48 1.93
C GLN A 138 -5.84 -17.51 3.16
N ILE A 139 -4.83 -16.63 3.20
CA ILE A 139 -3.94 -16.54 4.36
C ILE A 139 -4.71 -16.03 5.59
N ILE A 140 -5.63 -15.07 5.44
CA ILE A 140 -6.49 -14.61 6.54
C ILE A 140 -7.42 -15.74 7.03
N ALA A 141 -8.04 -16.49 6.12
CA ALA A 141 -8.90 -17.61 6.47
C ALA A 141 -8.15 -18.72 7.24
N ASP A 142 -6.93 -19.03 6.81
CA ASP A 142 -6.06 -19.99 7.51
C ASP A 142 -5.77 -19.56 8.96
N GLN A 143 -5.63 -18.26 9.22
CA GLN A 143 -5.42 -17.74 10.58
C GLN A 143 -6.67 -17.88 11.44
N ASN A 144 -7.85 -17.66 10.87
CA ASN A 144 -9.11 -17.80 11.57
C ASN A 144 -9.42 -19.25 11.95
N SER A 145 -8.89 -20.22 11.22
CA SER A 145 -9.10 -21.66 11.43
C SER A 145 -8.07 -22.31 12.36
N GLN A 146 -7.02 -21.60 12.78
CA GLN A 146 -6.01 -22.12 13.69
C GLN A 146 -6.59 -22.31 15.12
N LEU A 147 -6.10 -23.33 15.81
CA LEU A 147 -6.57 -23.79 17.13
C LEU A 147 -6.62 -22.70 18.23
N ASP A 148 -5.88 -21.61 18.05
CA ASP A 148 -5.91 -20.48 19.00
C ASP A 148 -7.16 -19.60 18.89
N GLY A 149 -8.02 -19.83 17.89
CA GLY A 149 -9.34 -19.21 17.73
C GLY A 149 -9.36 -17.68 17.57
N LEU A 150 -8.22 -17.05 17.54
CA LEU A 150 -8.10 -15.58 17.47
C LEU A 150 -7.92 -15.14 16.03
N ALA A 151 -8.99 -14.57 15.47
CA ALA A 151 -8.89 -13.84 14.20
C ALA A 151 -7.94 -12.64 14.36
N PRO A 152 -7.13 -12.31 13.34
CA PRO A 152 -6.35 -11.09 13.38
C PRO A 152 -7.27 -9.87 13.46
N LEU A 153 -6.86 -8.86 14.21
CA LEU A 153 -7.54 -7.56 14.22
C LEU A 153 -7.27 -6.80 12.93
N ALA A 154 -6.03 -6.89 12.43
CA ALA A 154 -5.61 -6.24 11.19
C ALA A 154 -4.57 -7.08 10.44
N ALA A 155 -4.50 -6.90 9.13
CA ALA A 155 -3.49 -7.50 8.28
C ALA A 155 -3.21 -6.65 7.04
N ILE A 156 -1.96 -6.73 6.56
CA ILE A 156 -1.53 -6.14 5.30
C ILE A 156 -0.62 -7.12 4.55
N ASN A 157 -0.74 -7.18 3.21
CA ASN A 157 0.25 -7.90 2.39
C ASN A 157 1.62 -7.25 2.53
N ALA A 158 2.68 -8.02 2.34
CA ALA A 158 4.03 -7.48 2.46
C ALA A 158 4.97 -7.96 1.34
N ASP A 159 5.67 -9.07 1.53
CA ASP A 159 6.73 -9.50 0.62
C ASP A 159 6.23 -9.96 -0.74
N TYR A 160 7.12 -9.87 -1.70
CA TYR A 160 6.95 -10.39 -3.05
C TYR A 160 7.03 -11.92 -3.06
N ILE A 161 6.28 -12.56 -3.95
CA ILE A 161 6.37 -13.99 -4.19
C ILE A 161 7.37 -14.30 -5.31
N GLY A 162 8.16 -15.33 -5.15
CA GLY A 162 9.07 -15.85 -6.18
C GLY A 162 8.38 -16.83 -7.12
N THR A 163 9.07 -17.20 -8.18
CA THR A 163 8.60 -18.22 -9.15
C THR A 163 8.52 -19.62 -8.55
N ASP A 164 9.10 -19.84 -7.37
CA ASP A 164 9.06 -21.05 -6.58
C ASP A 164 8.04 -20.97 -5.43
N ASP A 165 7.09 -20.06 -5.52
CA ASP A 165 6.04 -19.75 -4.54
C ASP A 165 6.57 -19.31 -3.16
N LYS A 166 7.86 -19.11 -3.05
CA LYS A 166 8.54 -18.70 -1.82
C LYS A 166 8.59 -17.18 -1.71
N PRO A 167 8.43 -16.61 -0.50
CA PRO A 167 8.70 -15.21 -0.26
C PRO A 167 10.14 -14.84 -0.64
N GLN A 168 10.32 -13.70 -1.30
CA GLN A 168 11.63 -13.30 -1.83
C GLN A 168 12.56 -12.69 -0.78
N GLY A 169 12.02 -12.04 0.24
CA GLY A 169 12.78 -11.36 1.28
C GLY A 169 12.88 -12.15 2.57
N LEU A 170 13.42 -11.49 3.61
CA LEU A 170 13.51 -12.04 4.95
C LEU A 170 12.16 -11.98 5.64
N ASN A 171 11.61 -13.15 5.97
CA ASN A 171 10.35 -13.28 6.70
C ASN A 171 10.55 -14.12 7.95
N ILE A 172 10.24 -13.54 9.10
CA ILE A 172 10.37 -14.16 10.42
C ILE A 172 9.07 -13.92 11.20
N SER A 173 8.55 -14.95 11.84
CA SER A 173 7.40 -14.84 12.74
C SER A 173 7.75 -15.39 14.11
N ARG A 174 7.67 -14.55 15.13
CA ARG A 174 7.98 -14.91 16.52
C ARG A 174 9.35 -15.62 16.66
N GLY A 175 10.35 -15.11 15.94
CA GLY A 175 11.71 -15.66 15.92
C GLY A 175 11.91 -16.86 15.01
N ILE A 176 10.84 -17.41 14.42
CA ILE A 176 10.94 -18.54 13.47
C ILE A 176 11.08 -17.99 12.06
N GLU A 177 12.17 -18.32 11.39
CA GLU A 177 12.41 -17.92 10.02
C GLU A 177 11.58 -18.75 9.03
N TYR A 178 10.84 -18.06 8.16
CA TYR A 178 10.12 -18.67 7.04
C TYR A 178 10.93 -18.61 5.75
N SER A 179 11.54 -17.46 5.47
CA SER A 179 12.43 -17.27 4.33
C SER A 179 13.66 -16.45 4.74
N GLY A 180 14.79 -16.73 4.12
CA GLY A 180 16.05 -16.06 4.40
C GLY A 180 16.20 -14.70 3.69
N ASP A 181 17.37 -14.11 3.83
CA ASP A 181 17.72 -12.86 3.15
C ASP A 181 17.66 -13.02 1.64
N PHE A 182 17.14 -12.01 0.97
CA PHE A 182 17.17 -11.94 -0.48
C PHE A 182 18.58 -11.59 -0.98
N LYS A 183 18.99 -12.18 -2.11
CA LYS A 183 20.32 -11.97 -2.70
C LYS A 183 20.67 -10.49 -2.92
N ASN A 184 19.66 -9.66 -3.21
CA ASN A 184 19.83 -8.23 -3.50
C ASN A 184 19.71 -7.33 -2.25
N LYS A 185 19.81 -7.87 -1.04
CA LYS A 185 19.76 -7.12 0.21
C LYS A 185 18.52 -6.22 0.35
N ARG A 186 17.36 -6.72 -0.07
CA ARG A 186 16.09 -6.02 0.12
C ARG A 186 15.87 -5.68 1.58
N SER A 187 15.22 -4.54 1.81
CA SER A 187 14.81 -4.14 3.16
C SER A 187 13.59 -4.94 3.62
N SER A 188 13.45 -5.07 4.93
CA SER A 188 12.27 -5.64 5.58
C SER A 188 11.77 -4.70 6.68
N PHE A 189 10.47 -4.73 6.92
CA PHE A 189 9.81 -4.09 8.05
C PHE A 189 9.64 -5.11 9.17
N GLY A 190 9.74 -4.67 10.42
CA GLY A 190 9.50 -5.58 11.52
C GLY A 190 9.23 -4.92 12.86
N ILE A 191 8.70 -5.75 13.78
CA ILE A 191 8.47 -5.42 15.19
C ILE A 191 9.30 -6.39 16.04
N SER A 192 10.10 -5.82 16.97
CA SER A 192 10.93 -6.60 17.85
C SER A 192 10.13 -7.49 18.80
N GLY A 193 10.77 -8.51 19.35
CA GLY A 193 10.30 -9.26 20.52
C GLY A 193 10.41 -8.46 21.82
N GLY A 194 10.22 -9.17 22.93
CA GLY A 194 10.33 -8.63 24.29
C GLY A 194 9.04 -8.08 24.87
N LYS A 195 9.17 -7.36 25.99
CA LYS A 195 8.03 -6.74 26.65
C LYS A 195 7.42 -5.65 25.77
N PRO A 196 6.10 -5.42 25.81
CA PRO A 196 5.45 -4.42 24.95
C PRO A 196 6.10 -3.05 24.96
N GLN A 197 6.40 -2.51 26.14
CA GLN A 197 7.01 -1.18 26.30
C GLN A 197 8.40 -1.04 25.66
N ASP A 198 9.11 -2.17 25.47
CA ASP A 198 10.46 -2.20 24.88
C ASP A 198 10.46 -2.48 23.38
N ARG A 199 9.28 -2.76 22.80
CA ARG A 199 9.16 -3.07 21.37
C ARG A 199 9.57 -1.90 20.50
N GLN A 200 10.24 -2.23 19.40
CA GLN A 200 10.69 -1.29 18.39
C GLN A 200 10.20 -1.73 17.01
N ALA A 201 9.69 -0.78 16.26
CA ALA A 201 9.49 -0.93 14.83
C ALA A 201 10.78 -0.59 14.09
N THR A 202 11.16 -1.37 13.08
CA THR A 202 12.40 -1.16 12.31
C THR A 202 12.18 -1.43 10.83
N ILE A 203 12.87 -0.65 9.98
CA ILE A 203 13.03 -0.95 8.56
C ILE A 203 14.52 -1.00 8.26
N ASN A 204 15.03 -2.16 7.81
CA ASN A 204 16.45 -2.33 7.51
C ASN A 204 16.66 -3.47 6.50
N ALA A 205 17.83 -3.47 5.86
CA ALA A 205 18.27 -4.58 5.03
C ALA A 205 18.94 -5.67 5.88
N GLY A 206 18.58 -6.92 5.61
CA GLY A 206 19.14 -8.07 6.30
C GLY A 206 18.79 -8.19 7.78
N ARG A 207 19.53 -9.02 8.49
CA ARG A 207 19.33 -9.29 9.91
C ARG A 207 19.78 -8.11 10.77
N ARG A 208 19.02 -7.85 11.83
CA ARG A 208 19.27 -6.77 12.78
C ARG A 208 20.15 -7.24 13.94
N LYS A 209 20.81 -6.27 14.56
CA LYS A 209 21.48 -6.44 15.85
C LYS A 209 20.94 -5.40 16.84
N PRO A 210 20.56 -5.77 18.08
CA PRO A 210 20.59 -7.13 18.65
C PRO A 210 19.53 -8.04 18.02
N GLU A 211 19.68 -9.36 18.19
CA GLU A 211 18.83 -10.39 17.55
C GLU A 211 17.35 -10.29 17.91
N ILE A 212 16.99 -9.74 19.07
CA ILE A 212 15.60 -9.52 19.47
C ILE A 212 14.82 -8.67 18.46
N LEU A 213 15.50 -7.89 17.63
CA LEU A 213 14.90 -7.13 16.53
C LEU A 213 14.48 -8.03 15.36
N ASN A 214 14.90 -9.29 15.33
CA ASN A 214 14.53 -10.28 14.31
C ASN A 214 13.36 -11.16 14.75
N TYR A 215 12.35 -10.59 15.43
CA TYR A 215 11.26 -11.36 15.98
C TYR A 215 10.07 -11.50 15.02
N ASN A 216 9.55 -10.40 14.51
CA ASN A 216 8.54 -10.40 13.46
C ASN A 216 9.03 -9.51 12.32
N LEU A 217 9.37 -10.09 11.18
CA LEU A 217 9.87 -9.39 10.01
C LEU A 217 9.11 -9.82 8.77
N VAL A 218 8.81 -8.87 7.89
CA VAL A 218 8.30 -9.11 6.55
C VAL A 218 9.19 -8.42 5.53
N GLY A 219 9.48 -9.10 4.44
CA GLY A 219 10.22 -8.53 3.32
C GLY A 219 9.44 -7.41 2.62
N GLY A 220 10.16 -6.58 1.90
CA GLY A 220 9.63 -5.53 1.04
C GLY A 220 10.68 -5.08 0.03
N ASN A 221 10.37 -4.07 -0.76
CA ASN A 221 11.30 -3.52 -1.75
C ASN A 221 11.12 -2.01 -1.88
N GLY A 222 12.23 -1.28 -2.11
CA GLY A 222 12.17 0.17 -2.26
C GLY A 222 11.98 0.90 -0.92
N ARG A 223 13.07 1.12 -0.21
CA ARG A 223 13.09 1.92 1.02
C ARG A 223 13.10 3.41 0.67
N PHE A 224 11.93 4.04 0.65
CA PHE A 224 11.73 5.42 0.21
C PHE A 224 11.93 6.49 1.30
N TYR A 225 12.01 6.11 2.58
CA TYR A 225 12.47 6.97 3.67
C TYR A 225 13.62 6.31 4.43
N ARG A 226 14.66 7.10 4.74
CA ARG A 226 15.81 6.68 5.55
C ARG A 226 16.26 7.84 6.44
N GLY A 227 16.13 7.67 7.76
CA GLY A 227 16.54 8.68 8.73
C GLY A 227 15.86 10.03 8.52
N GLY A 228 14.57 10.04 8.26
CA GLY A 228 13.77 11.25 8.08
C GLY A 228 13.93 11.94 6.71
N LYS A 229 14.62 11.31 5.75
CA LYS A 229 14.80 11.85 4.40
C LYS A 229 14.11 10.98 3.37
N PHE A 230 13.26 11.60 2.58
CA PHE A 230 12.66 10.97 1.41
C PHE A 230 13.74 10.72 0.34
N LYS A 231 13.66 9.59 -0.31
CA LYS A 231 14.61 9.14 -1.33
C LYS A 231 13.87 8.61 -2.54
N ASP A 232 14.41 8.92 -3.70
CA ASP A 232 13.97 8.28 -4.94
C ASP A 232 14.33 6.79 -4.91
N ILE A 233 13.31 5.96 -5.12
CA ILE A 233 13.42 4.50 -5.15
C ILE A 233 13.35 3.93 -6.56
N CYS A 234 13.35 4.78 -7.58
CA CYS A 234 13.22 4.33 -8.97
C CYS A 234 14.35 3.40 -9.39
N GLN A 235 15.54 3.63 -8.85
CA GLN A 235 16.68 2.74 -9.07
C GLN A 235 16.48 1.35 -8.44
N ASP A 236 15.79 1.29 -7.28
CA ASP A 236 15.53 0.03 -6.57
C ASP A 236 14.39 -0.77 -7.23
N LEU A 237 13.38 -0.09 -7.78
CA LEU A 237 12.17 -0.70 -8.33
C LEU A 237 12.28 -1.06 -9.82
N GLY A 238 13.17 -0.39 -10.55
CA GLY A 238 13.22 -0.41 -11.99
C GLY A 238 12.18 0.52 -12.66
N GLU A 239 12.40 0.82 -13.92
CA GLU A 239 11.68 1.86 -14.65
C GLU A 239 10.17 1.61 -14.73
N PHE A 240 9.76 0.37 -15.00
CA PHE A 240 8.35 0.01 -15.11
C PHE A 240 7.59 0.28 -13.81
N ALA A 241 8.08 -0.26 -12.68
CA ALA A 241 7.42 -0.09 -11.40
C ALA A 241 7.46 1.36 -10.88
N CYS A 242 8.41 2.15 -11.36
CA CYS A 242 8.57 3.54 -10.98
C CYS A 242 7.66 4.49 -11.74
N LYS A 243 7.48 4.26 -13.03
CA LYS A 243 6.67 5.12 -13.90
C LYS A 243 5.21 4.69 -13.97
N SER A 244 4.91 3.42 -13.69
CA SER A 244 3.54 2.96 -13.70
C SER A 244 2.84 3.32 -12.40
N ALA A 245 1.74 4.02 -12.54
CA ALA A 245 0.76 4.17 -11.50
C ALA A 245 0.18 2.78 -11.20
N THR A 246 0.16 2.37 -9.93
CA THR A 246 -0.39 1.07 -9.52
C THR A 246 -0.82 1.09 -8.06
N ASN A 247 -1.68 0.17 -7.64
CA ASN A 247 -1.99 -0.01 -6.24
C ASN A 247 -0.72 -0.26 -5.44
N ARG A 248 -0.60 0.40 -4.31
CA ARG A 248 0.60 0.35 -3.46
C ARG A 248 0.25 -0.09 -2.05
N SER A 249 1.13 -0.91 -1.49
CA SER A 249 1.13 -1.25 -0.07
C SER A 249 2.45 -0.81 0.55
N MET A 250 2.42 -0.24 1.74
CA MET A 250 3.63 0.27 2.37
C MET A 250 3.54 0.32 3.88
N ALA A 251 4.70 0.35 4.52
CA ALA A 251 4.88 0.65 5.93
C ALA A 251 5.75 1.89 6.11
N ALA A 252 5.39 2.73 7.08
CA ALA A 252 6.23 3.84 7.52
C ALA A 252 6.32 3.88 9.05
N ILE A 253 7.43 4.41 9.56
CA ILE A 253 7.71 4.58 10.99
C ILE A 253 8.00 6.04 11.24
N THR A 254 7.40 6.61 12.28
CA THR A 254 7.62 8.00 12.66
C THR A 254 8.71 8.14 13.75
N ASP A 255 9.21 9.35 13.94
CA ASP A 255 10.18 9.70 15.00
C ASP A 255 9.64 9.48 16.42
N ARG A 256 8.30 9.45 16.56
CA ARG A 256 7.61 9.09 17.81
C ARG A 256 7.39 7.58 17.97
N GLY A 257 7.85 6.76 17.02
CA GLY A 257 7.75 5.31 17.03
C GLY A 257 6.39 4.72 16.62
N TYR A 258 5.44 5.54 16.13
CA TYR A 258 4.21 5.03 15.54
C TYR A 258 4.48 4.39 14.19
N VAL A 259 3.66 3.40 13.85
CA VAL A 259 3.68 2.73 12.55
C VAL A 259 2.44 3.12 11.76
N ILE A 260 2.64 3.42 10.49
CA ILE A 260 1.60 3.63 9.50
C ILE A 260 1.69 2.48 8.49
N LEU A 261 0.63 1.70 8.36
CA LEU A 261 0.43 0.77 7.25
C LEU A 261 -0.59 1.38 6.30
N LEU A 262 -0.26 1.43 5.02
CA LEU A 262 -1.09 2.07 4.02
C LEU A 262 -1.26 1.14 2.82
N VAL A 263 -2.49 0.99 2.35
CA VAL A 263 -2.81 0.42 1.04
C VAL A 263 -3.61 1.44 0.24
N ASN A 264 -3.08 1.84 -0.90
CA ASN A 264 -3.79 2.64 -1.87
C ASN A 264 -4.56 1.73 -2.82
N ASP A 265 -5.88 1.93 -2.93
CA ASP A 265 -6.76 1.18 -3.82
C ASP A 265 -7.42 2.11 -4.84
N ALA A 266 -7.05 1.93 -6.09
CA ALA A 266 -7.64 2.66 -7.21
C ALA A 266 -9.04 2.16 -7.59
N LYS A 267 -9.37 0.90 -7.26
CA LYS A 267 -10.64 0.26 -7.66
C LYS A 267 -11.85 0.72 -6.87
N ALA A 268 -11.65 1.43 -5.76
CA ALA A 268 -12.75 1.84 -4.88
C ALA A 268 -13.78 2.78 -5.54
N ASN A 269 -13.49 3.30 -6.72
CA ASN A 269 -14.42 4.08 -7.54
C ASN A 269 -14.80 3.31 -8.80
N SER A 270 -15.87 2.53 -8.74
CA SER A 270 -16.34 1.59 -9.77
C SER A 270 -16.72 2.16 -11.15
N ASN A 271 -16.61 3.46 -11.36
CA ASN A 271 -16.92 4.13 -12.64
C ASN A 271 -15.66 4.57 -13.39
N ILE A 272 -14.54 3.92 -13.20
CA ILE A 272 -13.25 4.43 -13.62
C ILE A 272 -12.75 3.75 -14.88
N ASP A 273 -12.50 4.59 -15.86
CA ASP A 273 -11.69 4.32 -17.03
C ASP A 273 -10.27 3.89 -16.59
N PHE A 274 -9.91 2.66 -16.93
CA PHE A 274 -8.59 2.07 -16.64
C PHE A 274 -7.46 2.66 -17.50
N SER A 275 -7.62 3.89 -17.98
CA SER A 275 -6.53 4.55 -18.69
C SER A 275 -5.34 4.75 -17.76
N PRO A 276 -4.13 4.33 -18.19
CA PRO A 276 -2.92 4.50 -17.41
C PRO A 276 -2.72 5.97 -17.03
N GLY A 277 -2.47 6.25 -15.75
CA GLY A 277 -1.99 7.55 -15.30
C GLY A 277 -2.93 8.39 -14.43
N ASN A 278 -4.15 7.94 -14.13
CA ASN A 278 -5.12 8.79 -13.43
C ASN A 278 -5.55 8.32 -12.02
N GLN A 279 -5.11 7.16 -11.53
CA GLN A 279 -5.82 6.52 -10.42
C GLN A 279 -4.95 5.93 -9.31
N GLU A 280 -3.67 5.90 -9.48
CA GLU A 280 -2.76 5.12 -8.67
C GLU A 280 -1.68 6.02 -8.08
N LEU A 281 -0.99 5.52 -7.09
CA LEU A 281 0.00 6.28 -6.36
C LEU A 281 1.39 6.11 -6.99
N LEU A 282 1.94 7.18 -7.52
CA LEU A 282 3.31 7.22 -8.02
C LEU A 282 4.32 7.36 -6.87
N PRO A 283 5.55 6.86 -7.04
CA PRO A 283 6.58 6.95 -5.99
C PRO A 283 6.88 8.35 -5.49
N ASP A 284 6.85 9.37 -6.35
CA ASP A 284 7.07 10.78 -5.98
C ASP A 284 5.98 11.37 -5.08
N GLN A 285 4.84 10.68 -4.98
CA GLN A 285 3.69 11.10 -4.19
C GLN A 285 3.69 10.53 -2.76
N PHE A 286 4.54 9.53 -2.47
CA PHE A 286 4.54 8.85 -1.17
C PHE A 286 4.85 9.80 -0.02
N ASP A 287 5.73 10.79 -0.25
CA ASP A 287 6.10 11.79 0.75
C ASP A 287 4.89 12.60 1.19
N ASP A 288 4.19 13.22 0.24
CA ASP A 288 3.05 14.08 0.53
C ASP A 288 1.94 13.32 1.26
N VAL A 289 1.63 12.09 0.80
CA VAL A 289 0.57 11.26 1.38
C VAL A 289 0.91 10.89 2.84
N LEU A 290 2.10 10.34 3.08
CA LEU A 290 2.49 9.90 4.41
C LEU A 290 2.73 11.05 5.37
N THR A 291 3.34 12.14 4.91
CA THR A 291 3.53 13.35 5.73
C THR A 291 2.19 14.00 6.07
N GLY A 292 1.24 14.02 5.14
CA GLY A 292 -0.12 14.46 5.38
C GLY A 292 -0.82 13.62 6.46
N ILE A 293 -0.75 12.28 6.34
CA ILE A 293 -1.30 11.35 7.34
C ILE A 293 -0.65 11.57 8.71
N ALA A 294 0.68 11.63 8.76
CA ALA A 294 1.42 11.79 10.02
C ALA A 294 1.07 13.12 10.71
N ARG A 295 0.99 14.21 9.96
CA ARG A 295 0.61 15.54 10.46
C ARG A 295 -0.81 15.57 10.99
N ASN A 296 -1.77 15.12 10.19
CA ASN A 296 -3.20 15.16 10.55
C ASN A 296 -3.52 14.28 11.77
N ASN A 297 -2.70 13.28 12.03
CA ASN A 297 -2.87 12.36 13.15
C ASN A 297 -1.86 12.56 14.29
N CYS A 298 -1.09 13.65 14.28
CA CYS A 298 -0.13 13.98 15.32
C CYS A 298 0.92 12.90 15.62
N LEU A 299 1.38 12.19 14.58
CA LEU A 299 2.30 11.05 14.73
C LEU A 299 3.77 11.43 14.76
N GLY A 300 4.11 12.70 14.53
CA GLY A 300 5.47 13.17 14.34
C GLY A 300 5.90 13.15 12.87
N LYS A 301 7.20 13.09 12.61
CA LYS A 301 7.79 13.08 11.27
C LYS A 301 8.08 11.66 10.82
N ILE A 302 7.91 11.39 9.52
CA ILE A 302 8.29 10.09 8.95
C ILE A 302 9.82 9.94 9.04
N GLN A 303 10.28 8.85 9.61
CA GLN A 303 11.70 8.49 9.71
C GLN A 303 12.10 7.40 8.74
N GLU A 304 11.27 6.38 8.61
CA GLU A 304 11.52 5.22 7.77
C GLU A 304 10.30 4.90 6.94
N GLY A 305 10.50 4.42 5.71
CA GLY A 305 9.42 4.00 4.82
C GLY A 305 9.87 2.89 3.89
N LEU A 306 9.03 1.86 3.73
CA LEU A 306 9.26 0.69 2.91
C LEU A 306 8.03 0.37 2.07
N LEU A 307 8.25 0.12 0.79
CA LEU A 307 7.24 -0.38 -0.11
C LEU A 307 7.12 -1.91 0.00
N PHE A 308 5.89 -2.38 0.09
CA PHE A 308 5.52 -3.79 -0.03
C PHE A 308 5.14 -4.15 -1.47
N ASP A 309 4.80 -5.40 -1.71
CA ASP A 309 4.34 -5.84 -3.02
C ASP A 309 3.07 -5.10 -3.43
N GLY A 310 3.08 -4.60 -4.67
CA GLY A 310 2.04 -3.76 -5.25
C GLY A 310 1.32 -4.44 -6.41
N GLY A 311 0.62 -3.65 -7.23
CA GLY A 311 -0.04 -4.13 -8.43
C GLY A 311 -1.15 -5.14 -8.16
N MET A 312 -0.91 -6.42 -8.38
CA MET A 312 -1.89 -7.50 -8.19
C MET A 312 -1.92 -8.08 -6.78
N SER A 313 -1.04 -7.64 -5.88
CA SER A 313 -0.86 -8.23 -4.55
C SER A 313 -1.44 -7.44 -3.36
N PRO A 314 -1.77 -6.13 -3.47
CA PRO A 314 -2.26 -5.37 -2.33
C PRO A 314 -3.46 -6.01 -1.65
N GLY A 315 -3.38 -6.07 -0.33
CA GLY A 315 -4.43 -6.57 0.54
C GLY A 315 -4.41 -5.89 1.90
N LEU A 316 -5.59 -5.51 2.40
CA LEU A 316 -5.76 -4.95 3.72
C LEU A 316 -7.03 -5.47 4.38
N TYR A 317 -6.87 -5.93 5.60
CA TYR A 317 -7.95 -6.44 6.45
C TYR A 317 -7.95 -5.68 7.78
N TYR A 318 -9.14 -5.34 8.27
CA TYR A 318 -9.33 -4.78 9.60
C TYR A 318 -10.69 -5.15 10.16
N ASN A 319 -10.73 -5.59 11.41
CA ASN A 319 -11.94 -5.87 12.18
C ASN A 319 -12.97 -6.71 11.42
N ASN A 320 -12.58 -7.92 11.02
CA ASN A 320 -13.39 -8.92 10.29
C ASN A 320 -13.83 -8.49 8.87
N LYS A 321 -13.21 -7.44 8.30
CA LYS A 321 -13.51 -6.99 6.95
C LYS A 321 -12.25 -6.87 6.11
N ILE A 322 -12.29 -7.42 4.89
CA ILE A 322 -11.28 -7.16 3.86
C ILE A 322 -11.69 -5.86 3.14
N TYR A 323 -10.84 -4.86 3.21
CA TYR A 323 -11.04 -3.56 2.56
C TYR A 323 -10.42 -3.50 1.18
N VAL A 324 -9.28 -4.13 1.01
CA VAL A 324 -8.58 -4.26 -0.26
C VAL A 324 -8.17 -5.70 -0.46
N GLU A 325 -8.42 -6.22 -1.64
CA GLU A 325 -7.95 -7.54 -2.06
C GLU A 325 -7.75 -7.55 -3.56
N ASN A 326 -6.53 -7.73 -3.98
CA ASN A 326 -6.18 -7.97 -5.36
C ASN A 326 -6.00 -9.48 -5.61
N PRO A 327 -6.20 -9.95 -6.86
CA PRO A 327 -6.32 -11.38 -7.14
C PRO A 327 -4.99 -12.14 -7.15
N GLY A 328 -3.85 -11.45 -7.07
CA GLY A 328 -2.53 -12.08 -7.12
C GLY A 328 -2.17 -12.86 -5.86
N PRO A 329 -1.34 -13.90 -5.98
CA PRO A 329 -0.73 -14.54 -4.83
C PRO A 329 0.25 -13.57 -4.16
N ILE A 330 0.47 -13.75 -2.87
CA ILE A 330 1.32 -12.89 -2.04
C ILE A 330 2.42 -13.67 -1.35
N GLY A 331 3.59 -13.05 -1.17
CA GLY A 331 4.73 -13.69 -0.50
C GLY A 331 4.53 -13.80 1.00
N SER A 332 4.05 -12.73 1.65
CA SER A 332 3.78 -12.74 3.09
C SER A 332 2.71 -11.74 3.50
N VAL A 333 2.20 -11.93 4.72
CA VAL A 333 1.25 -11.03 5.40
C VAL A 333 1.81 -10.66 6.76
N PHE A 334 1.74 -9.37 7.09
CA PHE A 334 1.94 -8.88 8.44
C PHE A 334 0.59 -8.81 9.16
N LEU A 335 0.51 -9.41 10.34
CA LEU A 335 -0.71 -9.64 11.11
C LEU A 335 -0.63 -8.94 12.46
N ILE A 336 -1.70 -8.28 12.85
CA ILE A 336 -1.88 -7.64 14.17
C ILE A 336 -3.05 -8.30 14.87
N TYR A 337 -2.84 -8.72 16.09
CA TYR A 337 -3.85 -9.36 16.95
C TYR A 337 -4.17 -8.45 18.14
N LYS A 338 -5.40 -8.52 18.61
CA LYS A 338 -5.80 -7.99 19.91
C LYS A 338 -5.46 -9.03 20.97
N LYS A 339 -4.77 -8.61 22.02
CA LYS A 339 -4.56 -9.41 23.23
C LYS A 339 -5.75 -9.32 24.16
#